data_77bd0a5625ee62e4f9bc4d5fd4204e25
#
_entry.id   77bd0a5625ee62e4f9bc4d5fd4204e25
#
_cell.length_a   1.000
_cell.length_b   1.000
_cell.length_c   1.000
_cell.angle_alpha   90.00
_cell.angle_beta   90.00
_cell.angle_gamma   90.00
#
_symmetry.space_group_name_H-M   'P 1'
#
loop_
_entity.id
_entity.type
_entity.pdbx_description
1 polymer ?
#
loop_
_entity_poly.entity_id
_entity_poly.type
_entity_poly.pdbx_seq_one_letter_code
_entity_poly.pdbx_strand_id
1 'polypeptide(L)'
;MLKNEKVLVVASKIIFGKEHWQGLKKDNLDYYLDLIKKNFQFKLRSKVENDPSWQQIIPYIIFNFQDKYFLYRYLEKASEDRLKKDYHLGVAGHINPVDIKDGKGILETAAMREWQEEIEYKGNLFEKKLIGVLNDERRMVEQVHLGLIYLFRGDSPEIAVKEKDVLEGRLVGSKEVAKYVGDISNWAQIVYKEYLAII
;
A
#
# COMPACT_ATOMS: atom_id res chain seq x y z
N MET A 1 -11.54 -16.83 0.68
CA MET A 1 -11.15 -16.10 -0.56
C MET A 1 -12.35 -15.97 -1.46
N LEU A 2 -12.71 -14.75 -1.85
CA LEU A 2 -13.83 -14.49 -2.73
C LEU A 2 -13.45 -14.91 -4.15
N LYS A 3 -13.89 -16.08 -4.60
CA LYS A 3 -13.63 -16.64 -5.95
C LYS A 3 -13.99 -15.68 -7.11
N ASN A 4 -14.73 -14.62 -6.84
CA ASN A 4 -15.27 -13.68 -7.83
C ASN A 4 -14.82 -12.22 -7.60
N GLU A 5 -13.78 -11.98 -6.79
CA GLU A 5 -13.25 -10.64 -6.57
C GLU A 5 -12.72 -10.06 -7.89
N LYS A 6 -13.19 -8.85 -8.26
CA LYS A 6 -12.65 -8.08 -9.38
C LYS A 6 -11.73 -7.00 -8.86
N VAL A 7 -10.53 -6.95 -9.41
CA VAL A 7 -9.49 -5.98 -9.03
C VAL A 7 -9.14 -5.08 -10.21
N LEU A 8 -8.76 -3.84 -9.91
CA LEU A 8 -8.27 -2.88 -10.90
C LEU A 8 -6.88 -3.28 -11.35
N VAL A 9 -6.71 -3.43 -12.67
CA VAL A 9 -5.44 -3.77 -13.29
C VAL A 9 -5.12 -2.85 -14.45
N VAL A 10 -3.83 -2.71 -14.75
CA VAL A 10 -3.32 -2.10 -15.98
C VAL A 10 -2.35 -3.07 -16.62
N ALA A 11 -2.34 -3.16 -17.95
CA ALA A 11 -1.39 -4.02 -18.66
C ALA A 11 0.05 -3.57 -18.37
N SER A 12 0.93 -4.51 -18.01
CA SER A 12 2.33 -4.24 -17.64
C SER A 12 3.09 -3.46 -18.72
N LYS A 13 2.85 -3.78 -20.00
CA LYS A 13 3.42 -3.08 -21.15
C LYS A 13 3.04 -1.59 -21.21
N ILE A 14 1.90 -1.19 -20.62
CA ILE A 14 1.47 0.21 -20.55
C ILE A 14 2.20 0.92 -19.41
N ILE A 15 2.30 0.28 -18.24
CA ILE A 15 2.97 0.85 -17.06
C ILE A 15 4.47 1.03 -17.31
N PHE A 16 5.13 -0.02 -17.78
CA PHE A 16 6.58 -0.04 -17.88
C PHE A 16 7.09 0.50 -19.22
N GLY A 17 6.27 0.45 -20.30
CA GLY A 17 6.70 0.87 -21.62
C GLY A 17 7.96 0.13 -22.07
N LYS A 18 9.06 0.91 -22.24
CA LYS A 18 10.39 0.39 -22.56
C LYS A 18 11.31 0.29 -21.35
N GLU A 19 10.90 0.82 -20.21
CA GLU A 19 11.73 0.92 -18.99
C GLU A 19 11.07 0.21 -17.83
N HIS A 20 11.63 -0.92 -17.43
CA HIS A 20 11.35 -1.50 -16.14
C HIS A 20 12.20 -0.83 -15.06
N TRP A 21 11.63 -0.59 -13.89
CA TRP A 21 12.39 -0.13 -12.74
C TRP A 21 12.13 -1.03 -11.54
N GLN A 22 13.05 -1.02 -10.61
CA GLN A 22 12.94 -1.67 -9.30
C GLN A 22 13.00 -0.59 -8.23
N GLY A 23 12.10 -0.63 -7.24
CA GLY A 23 12.09 0.33 -6.13
C GLY A 23 11.02 1.41 -6.25
N LEU A 24 11.22 2.53 -5.56
CA LEU A 24 10.27 3.63 -5.42
C LEU A 24 10.55 4.77 -6.39
N LYS A 25 9.72 4.93 -7.39
CA LYS A 25 9.76 6.08 -8.31
C LYS A 25 9.02 7.26 -7.71
N LYS A 26 9.69 8.39 -7.53
CA LYS A 26 9.19 9.60 -6.86
C LYS A 26 8.92 10.77 -7.82
N ASP A 27 9.38 10.66 -9.04
CA ASP A 27 9.21 11.64 -10.12
C ASP A 27 8.08 11.23 -11.06
N ASN A 28 7.56 12.21 -11.79
CA ASN A 28 6.51 12.02 -12.81
C ASN A 28 5.25 11.29 -12.28
N LEU A 29 4.89 11.49 -11.02
CA LEU A 29 3.76 10.78 -10.41
C LEU A 29 2.44 11.03 -11.12
N ASP A 30 2.18 12.27 -11.55
CA ASP A 30 0.97 12.63 -12.30
C ASP A 30 0.87 11.85 -13.63
N TYR A 31 2.00 11.61 -14.29
CA TYR A 31 2.04 10.78 -15.49
C TYR A 31 1.54 9.35 -15.20
N TYR A 32 2.02 8.73 -14.12
CA TYR A 32 1.58 7.38 -13.76
C TYR A 32 0.13 7.32 -13.31
N LEU A 33 -0.35 8.33 -12.56
CA LEU A 33 -1.76 8.44 -12.20
C LEU A 33 -2.65 8.55 -13.44
N ASP A 34 -2.28 9.41 -14.37
CA ASP A 34 -2.99 9.59 -15.65
C ASP A 34 -2.97 8.32 -16.49
N LEU A 35 -1.82 7.64 -16.56
CA LEU A 35 -1.65 6.39 -17.29
C LEU A 35 -2.60 5.32 -16.73
N ILE A 36 -2.65 5.17 -15.40
CA ILE A 36 -3.55 4.24 -14.72
C ILE A 36 -5.01 4.62 -15.00
N LYS A 37 -5.39 5.89 -14.76
CA LYS A 37 -6.77 6.37 -14.94
C LYS A 37 -7.30 6.18 -16.37
N LYS A 38 -6.44 6.29 -17.37
CA LYS A 38 -6.83 6.12 -18.79
C LYS A 38 -6.90 4.67 -19.25
N ASN A 39 -6.20 3.73 -18.58
CA ASN A 39 -5.98 2.39 -19.11
C ASN A 39 -6.42 1.26 -18.17
N PHE A 40 -6.99 1.58 -17.00
CA PHE A 40 -7.40 0.52 -16.08
C PHE A 40 -8.57 -0.31 -16.59
N GLN A 41 -8.60 -1.55 -16.15
CA GLN A 41 -9.69 -2.50 -16.35
C GLN A 41 -9.95 -3.25 -15.05
N PHE A 42 -11.16 -3.78 -14.90
CA PHE A 42 -11.44 -4.72 -13.82
C PHE A 42 -11.37 -6.16 -14.33
N LYS A 43 -10.54 -6.97 -13.69
CA LYS A 43 -10.40 -8.41 -13.98
C LYS A 43 -10.63 -9.24 -12.72
N LEU A 44 -11.05 -10.49 -12.92
CA LEU A 44 -11.10 -11.44 -11.79
C LEU A 44 -9.70 -11.62 -11.23
N ARG A 45 -9.54 -11.43 -9.93
CA ARG A 45 -8.27 -11.58 -9.21
C ARG A 45 -7.62 -12.93 -9.50
N SER A 46 -8.41 -14.01 -9.47
CA SER A 46 -7.95 -15.36 -9.78
C SER A 46 -7.35 -15.54 -11.19
N LYS A 47 -7.58 -14.60 -12.11
CA LYS A 47 -7.04 -14.64 -13.48
C LYS A 47 -5.76 -13.83 -13.64
N VAL A 48 -5.45 -12.94 -12.70
CA VAL A 48 -4.31 -12.02 -12.78
C VAL A 48 -3.29 -12.22 -11.65
N GLU A 49 -3.60 -13.02 -10.64
CA GLU A 49 -2.76 -13.31 -9.47
C GLU A 49 -1.39 -13.94 -9.85
N ASN A 50 -1.31 -14.61 -11.01
CA ASN A 50 -0.09 -15.24 -11.50
C ASN A 50 0.21 -14.85 -12.94
N ASP A 51 -0.33 -13.74 -13.44
CA ASP A 51 -0.13 -13.27 -14.81
C ASP A 51 0.63 -11.93 -14.83
N PRO A 52 1.96 -11.96 -15.02
CA PRO A 52 2.79 -10.75 -14.99
C PRO A 52 2.54 -9.79 -16.18
N SER A 53 1.67 -10.15 -17.12
CA SER A 53 1.22 -9.22 -18.15
C SER A 53 0.26 -8.13 -17.62
N TRP A 54 -0.19 -8.27 -16.35
CA TRP A 54 -1.08 -7.34 -15.67
C TRP A 54 -0.48 -6.89 -14.34
N GLN A 55 -0.57 -5.59 -14.05
CA GLN A 55 -0.26 -5.01 -12.76
C GLN A 55 -1.56 -4.70 -12.01
N GLN A 56 -1.77 -5.34 -10.88
CA GLN A 56 -2.81 -5.00 -9.91
C GLN A 56 -2.38 -3.73 -9.19
N ILE A 57 -3.21 -2.69 -9.23
CA ILE A 57 -2.86 -1.40 -8.62
C ILE A 57 -3.29 -1.43 -7.16
N ILE A 58 -2.31 -1.23 -6.28
CA ILE A 58 -2.47 -1.36 -4.82
C ILE A 58 -2.18 -0.02 -4.15
N PRO A 59 -3.16 0.69 -3.59
CA PRO A 59 -2.90 1.75 -2.62
C PRO A 59 -2.21 1.16 -1.39
N TYR A 60 -1.07 1.74 -1.03
CA TYR A 60 -0.29 1.40 0.16
C TYR A 60 -0.15 2.66 1.00
N ILE A 61 -0.80 2.71 2.16
CA ILE A 61 -0.98 3.90 2.96
C ILE A 61 -0.09 3.85 4.20
N ILE A 62 0.86 4.77 4.29
CA ILE A 62 1.71 4.98 5.46
C ILE A 62 1.12 6.11 6.27
N PHE A 63 1.02 5.92 7.58
CA PHE A 63 0.58 6.98 8.49
C PHE A 63 1.75 7.60 9.24
N ASN A 64 1.68 8.93 9.35
CA ASN A 64 2.64 9.75 10.09
C ASN A 64 1.91 10.71 11.04
N PHE A 65 2.38 10.75 12.27
CA PHE A 65 2.06 11.77 13.26
C PHE A 65 3.36 12.38 13.79
N GLN A 66 3.60 13.65 13.49
CA GLN A 66 4.86 14.34 13.80
C GLN A 66 6.08 13.60 13.21
N ASP A 67 7.01 13.13 14.05
CA ASP A 67 8.18 12.33 13.68
C ASP A 67 7.96 10.80 13.79
N LYS A 68 6.70 10.37 14.03
CA LYS A 68 6.37 8.97 14.28
C LYS A 68 5.58 8.36 13.13
N TYR A 69 5.87 7.09 12.86
CA TYR A 69 5.18 6.26 11.88
C TYR A 69 4.43 5.12 12.55
N PHE A 70 3.28 4.74 12.01
CA PHE A 70 2.51 3.62 12.52
C PHE A 70 3.05 2.31 11.98
N LEU A 71 3.54 1.44 12.88
CA LEU A 71 3.92 0.07 12.60
C LEU A 71 2.93 -0.88 13.24
N TYR A 72 2.60 -1.96 12.53
CA TYR A 72 1.77 -3.04 13.08
C TYR A 72 2.30 -4.41 12.67
N ARG A 73 1.87 -5.44 13.37
CA ARG A 73 2.22 -6.83 13.06
C ARG A 73 1.09 -7.79 13.47
N TYR A 74 1.13 -9.00 12.92
CA TYR A 74 0.26 -10.08 13.36
C TYR A 74 0.71 -10.63 14.72
N LEU A 75 -0.26 -10.89 15.59
CA LEU A 75 -0.04 -11.58 16.85
C LEU A 75 0.21 -13.07 16.61
N GLU A 76 0.89 -13.75 17.54
CA GLU A 76 1.18 -15.19 17.44
C GLU A 76 -0.07 -16.07 17.30
N LYS A 77 -1.23 -15.57 17.70
CA LYS A 77 -2.54 -16.22 17.56
C LYS A 77 -3.10 -16.18 16.13
N ALA A 78 -2.53 -15.41 15.23
CA ALA A 78 -2.98 -15.35 13.83
C ALA A 78 -2.71 -16.69 13.13
N SER A 79 -3.63 -17.10 12.27
CA SER A 79 -3.62 -18.43 11.63
C SER A 79 -2.53 -18.61 10.56
N GLU A 80 -1.87 -17.55 10.12
CA GLU A 80 -0.84 -17.59 9.07
C GLU A 80 0.57 -17.41 9.65
N ASP A 81 1.28 -18.53 9.87
CA ASP A 81 2.63 -18.55 10.46
C ASP A 81 3.67 -17.69 9.72
N ARG A 82 3.54 -17.55 8.39
CA ARG A 82 4.46 -16.76 7.56
C ARG A 82 4.38 -15.25 7.80
N LEU A 83 3.26 -14.74 8.35
CA LEU A 83 3.01 -13.31 8.60
C LEU A 83 3.32 -12.89 10.04
N LYS A 84 3.51 -13.85 10.95
CA LYS A 84 3.66 -13.59 12.39
C LYS A 84 4.93 -12.84 12.80
N LYS A 85 5.93 -12.74 11.92
CA LYS A 85 7.21 -12.12 12.24
C LYS A 85 7.43 -10.78 11.54
N ASP A 86 6.65 -10.48 10.50
CA ASP A 86 6.88 -9.28 9.71
C ASP A 86 6.10 -8.10 10.28
N TYR A 87 6.82 -7.00 10.50
CA TYR A 87 6.20 -5.70 10.74
C TYR A 87 5.72 -5.11 9.41
N HIS A 88 4.62 -4.38 9.47
CA HIS A 88 4.06 -3.64 8.36
C HIS A 88 4.10 -2.15 8.66
N LEU A 89 4.51 -1.36 7.68
CA LEU A 89 4.58 0.10 7.79
C LEU A 89 3.36 0.78 7.18
N GLY A 90 2.62 0.09 6.33
CA GLY A 90 1.45 0.64 5.64
C GLY A 90 0.35 -0.40 5.50
N VAL A 91 -0.89 0.08 5.47
CA VAL A 91 -2.07 -0.71 5.12
C VAL A 91 -2.28 -0.70 3.61
N ALA A 92 -2.75 -1.81 3.05
CA ALA A 92 -2.85 -1.96 1.61
C ALA A 92 -3.99 -2.90 1.22
N GLY A 93 -4.61 -2.65 0.07
CA GLY A 93 -5.60 -3.55 -0.47
C GLY A 93 -5.89 -3.31 -1.95
N HIS A 94 -6.78 -4.11 -2.52
CA HIS A 94 -7.11 -4.03 -3.93
C HIS A 94 -8.16 -2.96 -4.23
N ILE A 95 -8.01 -2.30 -5.36
CA ILE A 95 -9.03 -1.40 -5.88
C ILE A 95 -10.11 -2.23 -6.56
N ASN A 96 -11.35 -2.07 -6.13
CA ASN A 96 -12.49 -2.85 -6.59
C ASN A 96 -13.53 -1.96 -7.31
N PRO A 97 -14.49 -2.54 -8.06
CA PRO A 97 -15.56 -1.76 -8.70
C PRO A 97 -16.39 -0.91 -7.74
N VAL A 98 -16.48 -1.29 -6.47
CA VAL A 98 -17.17 -0.53 -5.41
C VAL A 98 -16.53 0.84 -5.13
N ASP A 99 -15.27 1.03 -5.54
CA ASP A 99 -14.53 2.28 -5.37
C ASP A 99 -14.88 3.33 -6.45
N ILE A 100 -15.64 2.95 -7.48
CA ILE A 100 -16.20 3.91 -8.44
C ILE A 100 -17.30 4.69 -7.75
N LYS A 101 -17.05 5.98 -7.48
CA LYS A 101 -18.04 6.90 -6.87
C LYS A 101 -18.08 8.20 -7.68
N ASP A 102 -19.29 8.69 -7.92
CA ASP A 102 -19.50 9.91 -8.68
C ASP A 102 -18.73 11.09 -8.09
N GLY A 103 -18.03 11.81 -8.96
CA GLY A 103 -17.28 13.02 -8.61
C GLY A 103 -16.00 12.79 -7.78
N LYS A 104 -15.59 11.54 -7.54
CA LYS A 104 -14.37 11.21 -6.79
C LYS A 104 -13.40 10.36 -7.62
N GLY A 105 -12.11 10.55 -7.41
CA GLY A 105 -11.08 9.70 -8.01
C GLY A 105 -11.12 8.29 -7.42
N ILE A 106 -11.09 7.27 -8.28
CA ILE A 106 -11.16 5.86 -7.86
C ILE A 106 -9.97 5.45 -6.99
N LEU A 107 -8.78 5.97 -7.29
CA LEU A 107 -7.54 5.64 -6.57
C LEU A 107 -7.58 6.16 -5.14
N GLU A 108 -7.99 7.42 -4.98
CA GLU A 108 -8.14 8.09 -3.70
C GLU A 108 -9.30 7.49 -2.88
N THR A 109 -10.39 7.08 -3.56
CA THR A 109 -11.54 6.42 -2.92
C THR A 109 -11.13 5.07 -2.35
N ALA A 110 -10.40 4.27 -3.13
CA ALA A 110 -9.90 2.97 -2.67
C ALA A 110 -8.92 3.12 -1.50
N ALA A 111 -7.97 4.06 -1.59
CA ALA A 111 -7.03 4.32 -0.49
C ALA A 111 -7.76 4.69 0.81
N MET A 112 -8.81 5.53 0.72
CA MET A 112 -9.60 5.90 1.90
C MET A 112 -10.45 4.74 2.43
N ARG A 113 -10.97 3.87 1.57
CA ARG A 113 -11.73 2.69 1.99
C ARG A 113 -10.82 1.71 2.73
N GLU A 114 -9.66 1.34 2.17
CA GLU A 114 -8.69 0.47 2.83
C GLU A 114 -8.23 1.04 4.18
N TRP A 115 -7.93 2.34 4.22
CA TRP A 115 -7.63 3.03 5.48
C TRP A 115 -8.76 2.87 6.50
N GLN A 116 -10.01 3.11 6.08
CA GLN A 116 -11.18 3.02 6.96
C GLN A 116 -11.55 1.59 7.34
N GLU A 117 -11.22 0.59 6.55
CA GLU A 117 -11.48 -0.81 6.84
C GLU A 117 -10.50 -1.36 7.88
N GLU A 118 -9.21 -0.98 7.82
CA GLU A 118 -8.17 -1.56 8.66
C GLU A 118 -7.81 -0.71 9.88
N ILE A 119 -7.99 0.60 9.83
CA ILE A 119 -7.52 1.54 10.86
C ILE A 119 -8.66 2.20 11.61
N GLU A 120 -8.54 2.20 12.94
CA GLU A 120 -9.27 3.07 13.86
C GLU A 120 -8.39 4.30 14.16
N TYR A 121 -8.81 5.47 13.68
CA TYR A 121 -8.09 6.72 13.89
C TYR A 121 -9.01 7.78 14.51
N LYS A 122 -8.55 8.39 15.62
CA LYS A 122 -9.26 9.45 16.32
C LYS A 122 -8.51 10.78 16.16
N GLY A 123 -8.74 11.40 15.02
CA GLY A 123 -8.15 12.68 14.64
C GLY A 123 -8.54 13.06 13.23
N ASN A 124 -7.97 14.15 12.72
CA ASN A 124 -8.17 14.62 11.36
C ASN A 124 -6.94 14.30 10.50
N LEU A 125 -7.17 13.75 9.32
CA LEU A 125 -6.13 13.62 8.30
C LEU A 125 -6.04 14.96 7.54
N PHE A 126 -5.00 15.73 7.79
CA PHE A 126 -4.80 17.03 7.14
C PHE A 126 -3.98 16.94 5.83
N GLU A 127 -3.26 15.85 5.61
CA GLU A 127 -2.56 15.58 4.35
C GLU A 127 -2.76 14.12 3.93
N LYS A 128 -3.03 13.94 2.63
CA LYS A 128 -3.11 12.65 1.95
C LYS A 128 -2.37 12.78 0.62
N LYS A 129 -1.10 12.42 0.59
CA LYS A 129 -0.20 12.70 -0.52
C LYS A 129 0.33 11.40 -1.13
N LEU A 130 0.23 11.26 -2.46
CA LEU A 130 1.01 10.26 -3.18
C LEU A 130 2.49 10.66 -3.13
N ILE A 131 3.36 9.77 -2.64
CA ILE A 131 4.80 10.00 -2.52
C ILE A 131 5.64 9.15 -3.45
N GLY A 132 5.04 8.18 -4.13
CA GLY A 132 5.75 7.35 -5.09
C GLY A 132 4.90 6.25 -5.70
N VAL A 133 5.43 5.70 -6.78
CA VAL A 133 4.94 4.46 -7.42
C VAL A 133 6.01 3.39 -7.23
N LEU A 134 5.64 2.26 -6.62
CA LEU A 134 6.57 1.21 -6.23
C LEU A 134 6.39 -0.02 -7.11
N ASN A 135 7.49 -0.47 -7.73
CA ASN A 135 7.60 -1.76 -8.38
C ASN A 135 8.62 -2.63 -7.65
N ASP A 136 8.25 -3.88 -7.35
CA ASP A 136 9.15 -4.86 -6.76
C ASP A 136 8.95 -6.22 -7.44
N GLU A 137 9.96 -6.73 -8.10
CA GLU A 137 9.89 -7.99 -8.86
C GLU A 137 10.64 -9.14 -8.17
N ARG A 138 11.10 -8.94 -6.92
CA ARG A 138 11.91 -9.94 -6.20
C ARG A 138 11.16 -11.22 -5.83
N ARG A 139 9.83 -11.14 -5.68
CA ARG A 139 8.97 -12.30 -5.38
C ARG A 139 7.84 -12.39 -6.40
N MET A 140 7.38 -13.60 -6.68
CA MET A 140 6.32 -13.84 -7.68
C MET A 140 5.04 -13.05 -7.39
N VAL A 141 4.63 -12.95 -6.12
CA VAL A 141 3.44 -12.18 -5.74
C VAL A 141 3.60 -10.68 -6.03
N GLU A 142 4.83 -10.18 -5.94
CA GLU A 142 5.12 -8.75 -6.15
C GLU A 142 5.18 -8.39 -7.63
N GLN A 143 5.52 -9.35 -8.51
CA GLN A 143 5.61 -9.15 -9.96
C GLN A 143 4.29 -8.78 -10.65
N VAL A 144 3.17 -9.00 -9.96
CA VAL A 144 1.82 -8.70 -10.46
C VAL A 144 1.16 -7.54 -9.73
N HIS A 145 1.91 -6.82 -8.88
CA HIS A 145 1.41 -5.71 -8.08
C HIS A 145 2.24 -4.43 -8.27
N LEU A 146 1.57 -3.32 -8.47
CA LEU A 146 2.15 -1.98 -8.52
C LEU A 146 1.61 -1.15 -7.35
N GLY A 147 2.51 -0.71 -6.46
CA GLY A 147 2.15 0.08 -5.28
C GLY A 147 1.98 1.57 -5.60
N LEU A 148 0.85 2.14 -5.20
CA LEU A 148 0.68 3.59 -5.08
C LEU A 148 0.91 3.97 -3.62
N ILE A 149 2.07 4.55 -3.33
CA ILE A 149 2.50 4.82 -1.96
C ILE A 149 1.96 6.17 -1.51
N TYR A 150 1.01 6.14 -0.59
CA TYR A 150 0.42 7.33 0.03
C TYR A 150 1.01 7.57 1.41
N LEU A 151 1.31 8.83 1.71
CA LEU A 151 1.58 9.31 3.06
C LEU A 151 0.36 10.06 3.57
N PHE A 152 -0.26 9.52 4.62
CA PHE A 152 -1.34 10.18 5.35
C PHE A 152 -0.77 10.79 6.62
N ARG A 153 -1.03 12.09 6.84
CA ARG A 153 -0.63 12.79 8.06
C ARG A 153 -1.84 13.20 8.86
N GLY A 154 -1.77 12.95 10.14
CA GLY A 154 -2.85 13.27 11.08
C GLY A 154 -2.41 14.14 12.24
N ASP A 155 -3.38 14.71 12.95
CA ASP A 155 -3.20 15.62 14.06
C ASP A 155 -3.27 14.96 15.45
N SER A 156 -3.47 13.64 15.51
CA SER A 156 -3.61 12.89 16.76
C SER A 156 -2.71 11.63 16.78
N PRO A 157 -2.17 11.24 17.95
CA PRO A 157 -1.50 9.96 18.13
C PRO A 157 -2.46 8.79 18.32
N GLU A 158 -3.78 9.00 18.41
CA GLU A 158 -4.77 7.96 18.68
C GLU A 158 -5.09 7.16 17.43
N ILE A 159 -4.21 6.20 17.13
CA ILE A 159 -4.32 5.29 15.99
C ILE A 159 -4.15 3.84 16.45
N ALA A 160 -4.98 2.95 15.92
CA ALA A 160 -4.90 1.52 16.17
C ALA A 160 -5.37 0.73 14.93
N VAL A 161 -4.98 -0.53 14.83
CA VAL A 161 -5.59 -1.50 13.91
C VAL A 161 -6.99 -1.88 14.41
N LYS A 162 -7.93 -2.15 13.51
CA LYS A 162 -9.29 -2.57 13.90
C LYS A 162 -9.33 -4.01 14.35
N GLU A 163 -8.60 -4.91 13.71
CA GLU A 163 -8.56 -6.33 14.05
C GLU A 163 -7.64 -6.62 15.25
N LYS A 164 -7.96 -6.04 16.42
CA LYS A 164 -7.14 -6.09 17.64
C LYS A 164 -6.92 -7.50 18.20
N ASP A 165 -7.72 -8.47 17.79
CA ASP A 165 -7.58 -9.88 18.23
C ASP A 165 -6.43 -10.59 17.51
N VAL A 166 -6.04 -10.13 16.33
CA VAL A 166 -5.02 -10.75 15.48
C VAL A 166 -3.88 -9.81 15.09
N LEU A 167 -4.04 -8.50 15.29
CA LEU A 167 -3.06 -7.47 14.97
C LEU A 167 -2.76 -6.59 16.19
N GLU A 168 -1.54 -6.12 16.28
CA GLU A 168 -1.15 -5.02 17.18
C GLU A 168 -0.37 -3.96 16.42
N GLY A 169 -0.58 -2.69 16.80
CA GLY A 169 0.11 -1.57 16.17
C GLY A 169 0.50 -0.49 17.15
N ARG A 170 1.54 0.26 16.80
CA ARG A 170 2.03 1.39 17.61
C ARG A 170 2.72 2.43 16.77
N LEU A 171 2.76 3.66 17.29
CA LEU A 171 3.60 4.72 16.74
C LEU A 171 5.05 4.56 17.20
N VAL A 172 5.98 4.60 16.26
CA VAL A 172 7.43 4.54 16.50
C VAL A 172 8.12 5.73 15.83
N GLY A 173 9.14 6.29 16.47
CA GLY A 173 9.93 7.38 15.90
C GLY A 173 10.67 6.94 14.62
N SER A 174 10.91 7.87 13.70
CA SER A 174 11.57 7.59 12.42
C SER A 174 12.90 6.83 12.59
N LYS A 175 13.71 7.22 13.58
CA LYS A 175 14.99 6.54 13.92
C LYS A 175 14.78 5.14 14.50
N GLU A 176 13.63 4.89 15.14
CA GLU A 176 13.31 3.58 15.70
C GLU A 176 12.86 2.59 14.62
N VAL A 177 12.21 3.06 13.53
CA VAL A 177 11.86 2.22 12.38
C VAL A 177 13.07 1.46 11.85
N ALA A 178 14.26 2.08 11.87
CA ALA A 178 15.51 1.44 11.47
C ALA A 178 15.78 0.10 12.13
N LYS A 179 15.37 -0.08 13.39
CA LYS A 179 15.57 -1.32 14.15
C LYS A 179 14.74 -2.49 13.62
N TYR A 180 13.67 -2.20 12.89
CA TYR A 180 12.74 -3.18 12.33
C TYR A 180 12.96 -3.46 10.84
N VAL A 181 13.92 -2.77 10.19
CA VAL A 181 14.13 -2.88 8.72
C VAL A 181 14.35 -4.32 8.25
N GLY A 182 14.99 -5.17 9.08
CA GLY A 182 15.17 -6.58 8.79
C GLY A 182 13.89 -7.41 8.89
N ASP A 183 12.91 -6.94 9.66
CA ASP A 183 11.69 -7.64 10.03
C ASP A 183 10.42 -6.99 9.44
N ILE A 184 10.56 -5.99 8.57
CA ILE A 184 9.43 -5.38 7.86
C ILE A 184 9.24 -5.98 6.48
N SER A 185 8.00 -5.92 5.97
CA SER A 185 7.66 -6.41 4.63
C SER A 185 8.51 -5.74 3.53
N ASN A 186 8.67 -6.40 2.39
CA ASN A 186 9.55 -5.92 1.31
C ASN A 186 9.24 -4.49 0.85
N TRP A 187 7.97 -4.17 0.62
CA TRP A 187 7.56 -2.83 0.23
C TRP A 187 7.89 -1.79 1.31
N ALA A 188 7.66 -2.14 2.58
CA ALA A 188 8.03 -1.29 3.71
C ALA A 188 9.55 -1.04 3.77
N GLN A 189 10.39 -2.06 3.45
CA GLN A 189 11.83 -1.89 3.39
C GLN A 189 12.26 -0.90 2.30
N ILE A 190 11.66 -1.00 1.10
CA ILE A 190 11.94 -0.08 0.00
C ILE A 190 11.54 1.33 0.39
N VAL A 191 10.32 1.52 0.89
CA VAL A 191 9.83 2.83 1.30
C VAL A 191 10.69 3.42 2.41
N TYR A 192 11.08 2.62 3.41
CA TYR A 192 11.97 3.09 4.46
C TYR A 192 13.30 3.58 3.88
N LYS A 193 13.97 2.76 3.08
CA LYS A 193 15.30 3.08 2.54
C LYS A 193 15.30 4.26 1.56
N GLU A 194 14.29 4.33 0.71
CA GLU A 194 14.27 5.27 -0.41
C GLU A 194 13.48 6.55 -0.13
N TYR A 195 12.72 6.59 0.96
CA TYR A 195 11.95 7.77 1.34
C TYR A 195 12.18 8.18 2.81
N LEU A 196 11.89 7.30 3.80
CA LEU A 196 11.86 7.72 5.20
C LEU A 196 13.26 7.94 5.79
N ALA A 197 14.27 7.19 5.37
CA ALA A 197 15.63 7.32 5.87
C ALA A 197 16.40 8.57 5.38
N ILE A 198 15.82 9.28 4.40
CA ILE A 198 16.44 10.47 3.77
C ILE A 198 15.75 11.80 4.12
N ILE A 199 14.67 11.76 4.87
CA ILE A 199 14.00 12.94 5.44
C ILE A 199 14.30 13.05 6.93
#